data_3a6383ceefb6d5932ee1851ae20600f3
#
_entry.id   3a6383ceefb6d5932ee1851ae20600f3
#
_cell.length_a   1.000
_cell.length_b   1.000
_cell.length_c   1.000
_cell.angle_alpha   90.00
_cell.angle_beta   90.00
_cell.angle_gamma   90.00
#
_symmetry.space_group_name_H-M   'P 1'
#
loop_
_entity.id
_entity.type
_entity.pdbx_description
1 polymer ?
#
loop_
_entity_poly.entity_id
_entity_poly.type
_entity_poly.pdbx_seq_one_letter_code
_entity_poly.pdbx_strand_id
1 'polypeptide(L)'
;AINKFSSGALHGSLSQPIRDRIMGQFREGHIKILVATDLAARGIDVKELGYVVNYHLPDTYDAYVHRSGRTARAGAKGLSLTILQKEEVAEVFDFEKELGISFSKYQKADAKSIEENNTLLWAKKIFKTKPNREISDELRTKVKTVFHHLTKDELVEKILAHYLTEHSTSDNQPK
;
A
#
# COMPACT_ATOMS: atom_id res chain seq x y z
N ALA A 1 4.46 -5.65 -12.22
CA ALA A 1 3.37 -4.72 -11.83
C ALA A 1 3.62 -3.37 -12.51
N ILE A 2 2.62 -2.84 -13.21
CA ILE A 2 2.74 -1.60 -14.00
C ILE A 2 3.14 -0.40 -13.11
N ASN A 3 2.65 -0.36 -11.88
CA ASN A 3 2.85 0.76 -10.95
C ASN A 3 3.89 0.47 -9.85
N LYS A 4 4.84 -0.44 -10.09
CA LYS A 4 5.92 -0.78 -9.14
C LYS A 4 5.46 -1.25 -7.75
N PHE A 5 4.17 -1.54 -7.54
CA PHE A 5 3.70 -2.13 -6.29
C PHE A 5 4.08 -3.61 -6.22
N SER A 6 4.66 -4.01 -5.10
CA SER A 6 4.92 -5.41 -4.81
C SER A 6 3.59 -6.13 -4.55
N SER A 7 3.08 -6.85 -5.53
CA SER A 7 1.79 -7.53 -5.46
C SER A 7 1.88 -9.00 -5.89
N GLY A 8 1.02 -9.83 -5.32
CA GLY A 8 0.85 -11.23 -5.69
C GLY A 8 -0.63 -11.56 -5.87
N ALA A 9 -0.91 -12.55 -6.71
CA ALA A 9 -2.28 -13.01 -6.94
C ALA A 9 -2.44 -14.48 -6.50
N LEU A 10 -3.57 -14.78 -5.85
CA LEU A 10 -3.99 -16.12 -5.46
C LEU A 10 -5.34 -16.47 -6.10
N HIS A 11 -5.38 -17.52 -6.89
CA HIS A 11 -6.59 -18.02 -7.52
C HIS A 11 -6.56 -19.55 -7.66
N GLY A 12 -7.71 -20.15 -7.98
CA GLY A 12 -7.89 -21.60 -8.00
C GLY A 12 -7.00 -22.36 -8.97
N SER A 13 -6.54 -21.71 -10.06
CA SER A 13 -5.68 -22.36 -11.08
C SER A 13 -4.20 -22.47 -10.67
N LEU A 14 -3.80 -21.92 -9.53
CA LEU A 14 -2.42 -22.02 -9.06
C LEU A 14 -2.18 -23.35 -8.35
N SER A 15 -1.03 -23.99 -8.65
CA SER A 15 -0.58 -25.16 -7.92
C SER A 15 -0.24 -24.84 -6.46
N GLN A 16 -0.35 -25.83 -5.57
CA GLN A 16 -0.09 -25.61 -4.14
C GLN A 16 1.31 -25.05 -3.86
N PRO A 17 2.41 -25.50 -4.49
CA PRO A 17 3.74 -24.94 -4.25
C PRO A 17 3.84 -23.45 -4.61
N ILE A 18 3.14 -23.02 -5.68
CA ILE A 18 3.10 -21.59 -6.06
C ILE A 18 2.34 -20.78 -5.04
N ARG A 19 1.21 -21.29 -4.54
CA ARG A 19 0.41 -20.64 -3.50
C ARG A 19 1.22 -20.46 -2.21
N ASP A 20 1.92 -21.50 -1.77
CA ASP A 20 2.74 -21.49 -0.55
C ASP A 20 3.88 -20.48 -0.66
N ARG A 21 4.53 -20.40 -1.82
CA ARG A 21 5.57 -19.40 -2.10
C ARG A 21 5.03 -17.97 -2.03
N ILE A 22 3.90 -17.67 -2.69
CA ILE A 22 3.29 -16.34 -2.66
C ILE A 22 2.89 -15.97 -1.23
N MET A 23 2.32 -16.91 -0.49
CA MET A 23 1.93 -16.70 0.90
C MET A 23 3.13 -16.49 1.82
N GLY A 24 4.23 -17.20 1.62
CA GLY A 24 5.49 -16.97 2.33
C GLY A 24 5.99 -15.54 2.10
N GLN A 25 6.11 -15.13 0.84
CA GLN A 25 6.54 -13.77 0.47
C GLN A 25 5.62 -12.66 1.03
N PHE A 26 4.32 -12.94 1.13
CA PHE A 26 3.37 -11.99 1.72
C PHE A 26 3.54 -11.89 3.24
N ARG A 27 3.70 -13.01 3.96
CA ARG A 27 3.98 -13.02 5.41
C ARG A 27 5.30 -12.33 5.75
N GLU A 28 6.33 -12.52 4.93
CA GLU A 28 7.64 -11.88 5.08
C GLU A 28 7.63 -10.40 4.66
N GLY A 29 6.51 -9.91 4.09
CA GLY A 29 6.35 -8.53 3.67
C GLY A 29 7.08 -8.17 2.37
N HIS A 30 7.58 -9.13 1.62
CA HIS A 30 8.11 -8.93 0.27
C HIS A 30 7.00 -8.58 -0.72
N ILE A 31 5.83 -9.21 -0.57
CA ILE A 31 4.59 -8.82 -1.23
C ILE A 31 3.79 -7.94 -0.27
N LYS A 32 3.41 -6.74 -0.72
CA LYS A 32 2.64 -5.77 0.08
C LYS A 32 1.14 -5.84 -0.17
N ILE A 33 0.75 -6.26 -1.37
CA ILE A 33 -0.65 -6.35 -1.79
C ILE A 33 -0.91 -7.77 -2.27
N LEU A 34 -1.86 -8.45 -1.64
CA LEU A 34 -2.31 -9.77 -2.05
C LEU A 34 -3.70 -9.65 -2.66
N VAL A 35 -3.82 -10.02 -3.93
CA VAL A 35 -5.12 -10.10 -4.63
C VAL A 35 -5.57 -11.55 -4.62
N ALA A 36 -6.74 -11.84 -4.08
CA ALA A 36 -7.22 -13.21 -3.95
C ALA A 36 -8.70 -13.33 -4.30
N THR A 37 -9.08 -14.45 -4.92
CA THR A 37 -10.48 -14.84 -5.03
C THR A 37 -10.96 -15.44 -3.70
N ASP A 38 -12.26 -15.44 -3.43
CA ASP A 38 -12.82 -15.98 -2.18
C ASP A 38 -12.42 -17.43 -1.93
N LEU A 39 -12.49 -18.25 -2.98
CA LEU A 39 -12.07 -19.66 -2.89
C LEU A 39 -10.60 -19.80 -2.51
N ALA A 40 -9.74 -18.97 -3.06
CA ALA A 40 -8.32 -19.01 -2.76
C ALA A 40 -8.01 -18.34 -1.40
N ALA A 41 -8.85 -17.40 -0.98
CA ALA A 41 -8.74 -16.73 0.32
C ALA A 41 -9.20 -17.59 1.51
N ARG A 42 -10.00 -18.63 1.25
CA ARG A 42 -10.40 -19.60 2.29
C ARG A 42 -9.15 -20.36 2.77
N GLY A 43 -8.96 -20.42 4.08
CA GLY A 43 -7.80 -21.08 4.68
C GLY A 43 -6.49 -20.26 4.65
N ILE A 44 -6.52 -19.04 4.14
CA ILE A 44 -5.37 -18.13 4.31
C ILE A 44 -5.22 -17.78 5.79
N ASP A 45 -4.19 -18.32 6.41
CA ASP A 45 -3.80 -17.92 7.76
C ASP A 45 -2.91 -16.66 7.70
N VAL A 46 -3.57 -15.54 7.44
CA VAL A 46 -2.97 -14.21 7.58
C VAL A 46 -3.84 -13.44 8.57
N LYS A 47 -3.22 -13.07 9.67
CA LYS A 47 -3.86 -12.32 10.75
C LYS A 47 -3.29 -10.91 10.75
N GLU A 48 -4.06 -9.97 11.30
CA GLU A 48 -3.60 -8.60 11.56
C GLU A 48 -3.27 -7.79 10.30
N LEU A 49 -4.02 -8.00 9.23
CA LEU A 49 -3.92 -7.10 8.08
C LEU A 49 -4.37 -5.69 8.49
N GLY A 50 -3.61 -4.68 8.11
CA GLY A 50 -4.02 -3.29 8.31
C GLY A 50 -5.24 -2.91 7.48
N TYR A 51 -5.33 -3.52 6.28
CA TYR A 51 -6.39 -3.22 5.32
C TYR A 51 -6.91 -4.49 4.66
N VAL A 52 -8.24 -4.53 4.47
CA VAL A 52 -8.94 -5.44 3.56
C VAL A 52 -9.70 -4.60 2.55
N VAL A 53 -9.56 -4.90 1.27
CA VAL A 53 -10.27 -4.18 0.21
C VAL A 53 -11.15 -5.17 -0.55
N ASN A 54 -12.46 -4.98 -0.47
CA ASN A 54 -13.42 -5.65 -1.33
C ASN A 54 -13.54 -4.85 -2.63
N TYR A 55 -13.14 -5.44 -3.75
CA TYR A 55 -13.20 -4.79 -5.07
C TYR A 55 -14.64 -4.56 -5.56
N HIS A 56 -15.60 -5.30 -5.03
CA HIS A 56 -17.05 -5.14 -5.17
C HIS A 56 -17.72 -5.62 -3.88
N LEU A 57 -18.98 -5.27 -3.71
CA LEU A 57 -19.76 -5.74 -2.57
C LEU A 57 -19.81 -7.28 -2.60
N PRO A 58 -19.52 -7.97 -1.50
CA PRO A 58 -19.66 -9.42 -1.42
C PRO A 58 -21.11 -9.86 -1.63
N ASP A 59 -21.32 -11.00 -2.30
CA ASP A 59 -22.66 -11.54 -2.60
C ASP A 59 -23.44 -11.97 -1.35
N THR A 60 -22.77 -12.19 -0.22
CA THR A 60 -23.37 -12.63 1.03
C THR A 60 -22.76 -11.92 2.24
N TYR A 61 -23.55 -11.77 3.30
CA TYR A 61 -23.11 -11.21 4.58
C TYR A 61 -21.94 -12.01 5.19
N ASP A 62 -22.03 -13.33 5.13
CA ASP A 62 -20.96 -14.22 5.59
C ASP A 62 -19.64 -13.99 4.85
N ALA A 63 -19.68 -13.80 3.53
CA ALA A 63 -18.50 -13.51 2.75
C ALA A 63 -17.87 -12.19 3.19
N TYR A 64 -18.68 -11.15 3.44
CA TYR A 64 -18.20 -9.90 3.99
C TYR A 64 -17.51 -10.08 5.35
N VAL A 65 -18.16 -10.79 6.28
CA VAL A 65 -17.61 -11.06 7.61
C VAL A 65 -16.30 -11.85 7.53
N HIS A 66 -16.24 -12.85 6.68
CA HIS A 66 -15.04 -13.65 6.47
C HIS A 66 -13.87 -12.84 5.86
N ARG A 67 -14.16 -11.94 4.92
CA ARG A 67 -13.14 -11.07 4.31
C ARG A 67 -12.68 -10.01 5.30
N SER A 68 -13.60 -9.23 5.87
CA SER A 68 -13.30 -8.18 6.85
C SER A 68 -12.64 -8.73 8.11
N GLY A 69 -12.99 -9.95 8.52
CA GLY A 69 -12.35 -10.64 9.64
C GLY A 69 -10.88 -11.02 9.43
N ARG A 70 -10.22 -10.63 8.35
CA ARG A 70 -8.75 -10.72 8.19
C ARG A 70 -8.04 -9.51 8.75
N THR A 71 -8.76 -8.46 9.08
CA THR A 71 -8.23 -7.26 9.76
C THR A 71 -8.86 -7.10 11.15
N ALA A 72 -8.35 -6.17 11.96
CA ALA A 72 -8.88 -5.79 13.29
C ALA A 72 -9.05 -6.96 14.27
N ARG A 73 -8.11 -7.92 14.30
CA ARG A 73 -8.14 -9.03 15.26
C ARG A 73 -7.31 -8.75 16.50
N ALA A 74 -7.63 -9.45 17.59
CA ALA A 74 -6.89 -9.40 18.86
C ALA A 74 -6.68 -7.99 19.44
N GLY A 75 -7.65 -7.08 19.24
CA GLY A 75 -7.55 -5.69 19.70
C GLY A 75 -6.76 -4.74 18.78
N ALA A 76 -6.21 -5.24 17.69
CA ALA A 76 -5.59 -4.39 16.68
C ALA A 76 -6.64 -3.61 15.89
N LYS A 77 -6.28 -2.37 15.48
CA LYS A 77 -7.12 -1.56 14.59
C LYS A 77 -6.90 -1.98 13.15
N GLY A 78 -7.96 -2.05 12.36
CA GLY A 78 -7.90 -2.35 10.95
C GLY A 78 -9.04 -1.69 10.17
N LEU A 79 -8.91 -1.61 8.86
CA LEU A 79 -9.88 -0.98 7.99
C LEU A 79 -10.33 -1.95 6.91
N SER A 80 -11.64 -2.17 6.81
CA SER A 80 -12.27 -2.87 5.69
C SER A 80 -12.89 -1.84 4.76
N LEU A 81 -12.44 -1.81 3.52
CA LEU A 81 -12.93 -0.92 2.46
C LEU A 81 -13.72 -1.73 1.44
N THR A 82 -14.83 -1.20 0.96
CA THR A 82 -15.59 -1.79 -0.13
C THR A 82 -15.77 -0.76 -1.24
N ILE A 83 -15.37 -1.12 -2.46
CA ILE A 83 -15.63 -0.32 -3.64
C ILE A 83 -17.03 -0.67 -4.10
N LEU A 84 -17.90 0.34 -4.21
CA LEU A 84 -19.29 0.18 -4.59
C LEU A 84 -19.54 0.80 -5.96
N GLN A 85 -20.29 0.11 -6.78
CA GLN A 85 -20.98 0.69 -7.93
C GLN A 85 -22.22 1.45 -7.46
N LYS A 86 -22.76 2.32 -8.31
CA LYS A 86 -23.95 3.11 -7.93
C LYS A 86 -25.15 2.25 -7.58
N GLU A 87 -25.28 1.14 -8.27
CA GLU A 87 -26.35 0.17 -8.15
C GLU A 87 -26.28 -0.61 -6.83
N GLU A 88 -25.06 -0.86 -6.33
CA GLU A 88 -24.81 -1.61 -5.09
C GLU A 88 -25.05 -0.76 -3.82
N VAL A 89 -25.16 0.55 -3.94
CA VAL A 89 -25.32 1.45 -2.77
C VAL A 89 -26.57 1.13 -1.96
N ALA A 90 -27.66 0.72 -2.64
CA ALA A 90 -28.90 0.34 -1.95
C ALA A 90 -28.72 -0.92 -1.09
N GLU A 91 -27.92 -1.88 -1.55
CA GLU A 91 -27.67 -3.14 -0.84
C GLU A 91 -26.87 -2.94 0.45
N VAL A 92 -26.10 -1.85 0.53
CA VAL A 92 -25.31 -1.53 1.74
C VAL A 92 -26.19 -1.40 2.97
N PHE A 93 -27.38 -0.84 2.84
CA PHE A 93 -28.34 -0.71 3.95
C PHE A 93 -28.79 -2.07 4.51
N ASP A 94 -28.91 -3.07 3.64
CA ASP A 94 -29.25 -4.42 4.05
C ASP A 94 -28.08 -5.06 4.82
N PHE A 95 -26.83 -4.82 4.37
CA PHE A 95 -25.64 -5.25 5.10
C PHE A 95 -25.54 -4.58 6.47
N GLU A 96 -25.78 -3.28 6.56
CA GLU A 96 -25.76 -2.55 7.84
C GLU A 96 -26.77 -3.11 8.83
N LYS A 97 -27.99 -3.35 8.35
CA LYS A 97 -29.09 -3.87 9.17
C LYS A 97 -28.84 -5.30 9.64
N GLU A 98 -28.41 -6.19 8.73
CA GLU A 98 -28.19 -7.61 9.04
C GLU A 98 -27.00 -7.82 9.94
N LEU A 99 -25.92 -7.07 9.73
CA LEU A 99 -24.67 -7.23 10.49
C LEU A 99 -24.58 -6.33 11.73
N GLY A 100 -25.53 -5.40 11.91
CA GLY A 100 -25.50 -4.43 13.01
C GLY A 100 -24.27 -3.50 12.97
N ILE A 101 -23.81 -3.15 11.78
CA ILE A 101 -22.66 -2.28 11.54
C ILE A 101 -23.08 -1.02 10.79
N SER A 102 -22.19 -0.04 10.68
CA SER A 102 -22.40 1.15 9.85
C SER A 102 -21.22 1.34 8.92
N PHE A 103 -21.51 1.58 7.64
CA PHE A 103 -20.52 1.99 6.67
C PHE A 103 -20.39 3.51 6.64
N SER A 104 -19.17 3.98 6.56
CA SER A 104 -18.90 5.40 6.35
C SER A 104 -18.25 5.61 4.99
N LYS A 105 -18.63 6.71 4.33
CA LYS A 105 -18.02 7.06 3.05
C LYS A 105 -16.54 7.40 3.28
N TYR A 106 -15.66 6.64 2.63
CA TYR A 106 -14.24 6.92 2.66
C TYR A 106 -13.92 8.12 1.77
N GLN A 107 -13.30 9.14 2.35
CA GLN A 107 -12.83 10.27 1.59
C GLN A 107 -11.48 9.92 0.96
N LYS A 108 -11.45 9.85 -0.36
CA LYS A 108 -10.21 9.68 -1.10
C LYS A 108 -9.33 10.91 -0.86
N ALA A 109 -8.09 10.70 -0.42
CA ALA A 109 -7.12 11.77 -0.37
C ALA A 109 -6.88 12.31 -1.79
N ASP A 110 -6.81 13.63 -1.94
CA ASP A 110 -6.45 14.24 -3.22
C ASP A 110 -4.99 13.93 -3.60
N ALA A 111 -4.67 14.05 -4.88
CA ALA A 111 -3.35 13.69 -5.40
C ALA A 111 -2.23 14.52 -4.73
N LYS A 112 -2.49 15.78 -4.43
CA LYS A 112 -1.54 16.70 -3.78
C LYS A 112 -1.23 16.24 -2.36
N SER A 113 -2.25 15.90 -1.56
CA SER A 113 -2.07 15.38 -0.20
C SER A 113 -1.31 14.04 -0.19
N ILE A 114 -1.51 13.20 -1.21
CA ILE A 114 -0.76 11.94 -1.36
C ILE A 114 0.70 12.24 -1.66
N GLU A 115 0.98 13.15 -2.60
CA GLU A 115 2.35 13.55 -2.97
C GLU A 115 3.10 14.17 -1.79
N GLU A 116 2.48 15.10 -1.08
CA GLU A 116 3.02 15.71 0.14
C GLU A 116 3.37 14.67 1.20
N ASN A 117 2.46 13.73 1.45
CA ASN A 117 2.67 12.67 2.43
C ASN A 117 3.81 11.72 2.03
N ASN A 118 3.87 11.34 0.75
CA ASN A 118 4.93 10.50 0.22
C ASN A 118 6.30 11.19 0.31
N THR A 119 6.36 12.48 0.00
CA THR A 119 7.56 13.31 0.11
C THR A 119 8.05 13.40 1.56
N LEU A 120 7.13 13.62 2.51
CA LEU A 120 7.46 13.63 3.95
C LEU A 120 7.93 12.26 4.46
N LEU A 121 7.31 11.18 4.03
CA LEU A 121 7.73 9.83 4.39
C LEU A 121 9.14 9.51 3.84
N TRP A 122 9.41 9.91 2.62
CA TRP A 122 10.72 9.79 2.01
C TRP A 122 11.79 10.61 2.77
N ALA A 123 11.51 11.86 3.10
CA ALA A 123 12.41 12.71 3.88
C ALA A 123 12.71 12.10 5.27
N LYS A 124 11.68 11.57 5.96
CA LYS A 124 11.85 10.84 7.22
C LYS A 124 12.72 9.57 7.06
N LYS A 125 12.60 8.87 5.92
CA LYS A 125 13.44 7.71 5.62
C LYS A 125 14.89 8.12 5.44
N ILE A 126 15.17 9.19 4.69
CA ILE A 126 16.54 9.74 4.54
C ILE A 126 17.12 10.11 5.91
N PHE A 127 16.35 10.84 6.73
CA PHE A 127 16.79 11.23 8.07
C PHE A 127 17.21 10.03 8.95
N LYS A 128 16.51 8.90 8.82
CA LYS A 128 16.80 7.65 9.55
C LYS A 128 17.92 6.82 8.91
N THR A 129 18.35 7.14 7.69
CA THR A 129 19.38 6.38 6.99
C THR A 129 20.74 6.61 7.67
N LYS A 130 21.34 5.53 8.11
CA LYS A 130 22.70 5.60 8.68
C LYS A 130 23.74 5.82 7.58
N PRO A 131 24.79 6.58 7.85
CA PRO A 131 25.89 6.75 6.89
C PRO A 131 26.46 5.38 6.47
N ASN A 132 26.59 5.19 5.16
CA ASN A 132 27.23 3.97 4.64
C ASN A 132 28.76 4.09 4.83
N ARG A 133 29.33 3.17 5.62
CA ARG A 133 30.77 3.14 5.92
C ARG A 133 31.61 2.59 4.77
N GLU A 134 31.01 1.93 3.79
CA GLU A 134 31.69 1.38 2.61
C GLU A 134 32.03 2.44 1.57
N ILE A 135 31.45 3.64 1.67
CA ILE A 135 31.76 4.77 0.79
C ILE A 135 33.14 5.29 1.14
N SER A 136 34.05 5.28 0.16
CA SER A 136 35.44 5.78 0.34
C SER A 136 35.44 7.26 0.69
N ASP A 137 36.43 7.68 1.48
CA ASP A 137 36.59 9.08 1.84
C ASP A 137 36.93 9.97 0.64
N GLU A 138 37.60 9.41 -0.37
CA GLU A 138 37.85 10.11 -1.63
C GLU A 138 36.54 10.47 -2.34
N LEU A 139 35.61 9.50 -2.47
CA LEU A 139 34.28 9.75 -3.09
C LEU A 139 33.49 10.76 -2.26
N ARG A 140 33.50 10.64 -0.93
CA ARG A 140 32.85 11.61 -0.03
C ARG A 140 33.35 13.03 -0.26
N THR A 141 34.67 13.18 -0.37
CA THR A 141 35.32 14.49 -0.60
C THR A 141 34.90 15.06 -1.98
N LYS A 142 34.96 14.24 -3.03
CA LYS A 142 34.55 14.67 -4.36
C LYS A 142 33.08 15.14 -4.38
N VAL A 143 32.16 14.37 -3.76
CA VAL A 143 30.75 14.75 -3.67
C VAL A 143 30.54 16.02 -2.84
N LYS A 144 31.24 16.16 -1.70
CA LYS A 144 31.16 17.38 -0.89
C LYS A 144 31.65 18.61 -1.68
N THR A 145 32.70 18.46 -2.49
CA THR A 145 33.20 19.54 -3.34
C THR A 145 32.18 20.02 -4.37
N VAL A 146 31.37 19.13 -4.91
CA VAL A 146 30.27 19.50 -5.84
C VAL A 146 29.24 20.41 -5.15
N PHE A 147 28.98 20.19 -3.88
CA PHE A 147 27.93 20.89 -3.13
C PHE A 147 28.46 21.95 -2.16
N HIS A 148 29.77 22.20 -2.10
CA HIS A 148 30.37 23.00 -1.05
C HIS A 148 29.93 24.48 -1.02
N HIS A 149 29.45 25.00 -2.17
CA HIS A 149 28.97 26.37 -2.32
C HIS A 149 27.47 26.53 -2.05
N LEU A 150 26.76 25.42 -1.82
CA LEU A 150 25.33 25.46 -1.52
C LEU A 150 25.11 25.63 -0.01
N THR A 151 24.14 26.45 0.31
CA THR A 151 23.57 26.51 1.66
C THR A 151 22.76 25.21 1.94
N LYS A 152 22.43 24.97 3.21
CA LYS A 152 21.58 23.85 3.57
C LYS A 152 20.21 23.91 2.89
N ASP A 153 19.62 25.11 2.79
CA ASP A 153 18.30 25.30 2.22
C ASP A 153 18.34 25.05 0.70
N GLU A 154 19.32 25.59 -0.01
CA GLU A 154 19.52 25.30 -1.44
C GLU A 154 19.75 23.82 -1.72
N LEU A 155 20.47 23.11 -0.86
CA LEU A 155 20.68 21.68 -0.99
C LEU A 155 19.36 20.91 -0.79
N VAL A 156 18.56 21.29 0.20
CA VAL A 156 17.25 20.69 0.45
C VAL A 156 16.33 20.91 -0.74
N GLU A 157 16.24 22.13 -1.28
CA GLU A 157 15.46 22.46 -2.46
C GLU A 157 15.85 21.61 -3.68
N LYS A 158 17.16 21.47 -3.93
CA LYS A 158 17.65 20.63 -5.05
C LYS A 158 17.33 19.14 -4.87
N ILE A 159 17.44 18.64 -3.66
CA ILE A 159 17.13 17.24 -3.34
C ILE A 159 15.62 17.00 -3.50
N LEU A 160 14.76 17.93 -3.03
CA LEU A 160 13.31 17.85 -3.21
C LEU A 160 12.92 17.92 -4.69
N ALA A 161 13.47 18.86 -5.44
CA ALA A 161 13.21 18.98 -6.87
C ALA A 161 13.59 17.71 -7.63
N HIS A 162 14.74 17.12 -7.34
CA HIS A 162 15.18 15.86 -7.93
C HIS A 162 14.22 14.70 -7.58
N TYR A 163 13.85 14.57 -6.31
CA TYR A 163 12.89 13.55 -5.88
C TYR A 163 11.54 13.68 -6.60
N LEU A 164 10.99 14.88 -6.66
CA LEU A 164 9.70 15.12 -7.32
C LEU A 164 9.77 14.85 -8.82
N THR A 165 10.87 15.25 -9.49
CA THR A 165 11.06 14.97 -10.92
C THR A 165 11.10 13.47 -11.21
N GLU A 166 11.76 12.67 -10.37
CA GLU A 166 11.84 11.23 -10.56
C GLU A 166 10.52 10.49 -10.26
N HIS A 167 9.66 11.05 -9.40
CA HIS A 167 8.45 10.38 -8.91
C HIS A 167 7.15 10.95 -9.50
N SER A 168 7.17 12.17 -10.05
CA SER A 168 6.00 12.78 -10.72
C SER A 168 5.80 12.30 -12.17
N THR A 169 6.78 11.64 -12.79
CA THR A 169 6.69 11.18 -14.19
C THR A 169 5.87 9.91 -14.38
N SER A 170 5.23 9.36 -13.34
CA SER A 170 4.46 8.11 -13.46
C SER A 170 2.97 8.29 -13.80
N ASP A 171 2.43 9.52 -13.84
CA ASP A 171 0.99 9.75 -14.07
C ASP A 171 0.62 10.36 -15.43
N ASN A 172 1.58 10.68 -16.31
CA ASN A 172 1.34 11.29 -17.60
C ASN A 172 1.79 10.40 -18.77
N GLN A 173 1.19 9.21 -18.93
CA GLN A 173 1.09 8.62 -20.29
C GLN A 173 -0.38 8.65 -20.71
N PRO A 174 -0.73 9.34 -21.80
CA PRO A 174 -2.07 9.26 -22.38
C PRO A 174 -2.34 7.84 -22.88
N LYS A 175 -3.58 7.41 -22.68
CA LYS A 175 -4.13 6.14 -23.20
C LYS A 175 -4.10 6.10 -24.72
#